data_af417a03bf3acefc6f4ff4223a970427
#
_entry.id   af417a03bf3acefc6f4ff4223a970427
#
_cell.length_a   1.000
_cell.length_b   1.000
_cell.length_c   1.000
_cell.angle_alpha   90.00
_cell.angle_beta   90.00
_cell.angle_gamma   90.00
#
_symmetry.space_group_name_H-M   'P 1'
#
loop_
_entity.id
_entity.type
_entity.pdbx_description
1 polymer ?
#
loop_
_entity_poly.entity_id
_entity_poly.type
_entity_poly.pdbx_seq_one_letter_code
_entity_poly.pdbx_strand_id
1 'polypeptide(L)'
;MAKRDVIEFSPAYRRYTPELSDSLMRISTALGTVQGARVLPALADQLRASARVGTVHFSNLIEGNQLPVIEAERATRGELAADSRAKIELVNYVEALDLIDRRLDACALELTPELLLELHDTTTRGLGREDDPHFKPHHVGAWRDGHAVVFDHLTGKVMHEGPPQDEVEPRMTGMFQWLNRKLDAGDPPFVIAGVVHYGITDVHPFADGNGRVARLFQTALLMRAGVLPGRIYSFERYYAEDRSAYYAALRSVRLRTLNMEFWLDYFLRGLAEEYERVAATVMDLSALLPGGSGAPLRLSPGQERALAGLGVQGRREFTRRDYEQAAGVSRSTAGDDLRDLVRHSVLGTRGAGPNTRYVFPSAVTRRQRPSRAGRPTKWTDTVIEAELRMFLDGRSEWPSPREFRAAGKGPLYAAVTKAGGVPRWRRIVGL
;
A
#
# COMPACT_ATOMS: atom_id res chain seq x y z
N MET A 1 -31.92 -16.25 20.18
CA MET A 1 -30.97 -16.35 19.06
C MET A 1 -29.99 -17.46 19.41
N ALA A 2 -29.95 -18.54 18.61
CA ALA A 2 -28.95 -19.59 18.78
C ALA A 2 -27.56 -18.94 18.58
N LYS A 3 -26.61 -19.20 19.49
CA LYS A 3 -25.19 -18.88 19.29
C LYS A 3 -24.77 -19.61 18.00
N ARG A 4 -24.53 -18.87 16.92
CA ARG A 4 -23.86 -19.44 15.74
C ARG A 4 -22.48 -19.88 16.20
N ASP A 5 -22.10 -21.13 15.92
CA ASP A 5 -20.80 -21.64 16.29
C ASP A 5 -19.70 -20.80 15.62
N VAL A 6 -18.67 -20.44 16.37
CA VAL A 6 -17.51 -19.69 15.86
C VAL A 6 -16.68 -20.65 15.00
N ILE A 7 -16.37 -20.22 13.77
CA ILE A 7 -15.43 -20.95 12.91
C ILE A 7 -14.02 -20.48 13.23
N GLU A 8 -13.17 -21.41 13.69
CA GLU A 8 -11.80 -21.10 14.09
C GLU A 8 -10.98 -20.58 12.90
N PHE A 9 -10.30 -19.46 13.11
CA PHE A 9 -9.34 -18.91 12.18
C PHE A 9 -7.92 -19.34 12.57
N SER A 10 -7.32 -20.23 11.77
CA SER A 10 -6.03 -20.87 12.06
C SER A 10 -5.06 -20.71 10.89
N PRO A 11 -4.53 -19.48 10.64
CA PRO A 11 -3.59 -19.24 9.55
C PRO A 11 -2.25 -19.92 9.81
N ALA A 12 -1.73 -20.62 8.80
CA ALA A 12 -0.45 -21.29 8.88
C ALA A 12 0.68 -20.42 8.33
N TYR A 13 1.68 -20.11 9.16
CA TYR A 13 2.93 -19.46 8.76
C TYR A 13 4.03 -19.72 9.78
N ARG A 14 5.27 -19.75 9.30
CA ARG A 14 6.44 -19.80 10.19
C ARG A 14 6.71 -18.39 10.74
N ARG A 15 6.91 -18.31 12.04
CA ARG A 15 7.13 -17.04 12.75
C ARG A 15 8.42 -16.33 12.32
N TYR A 16 9.43 -17.10 11.96
CA TYR A 16 10.77 -16.63 11.64
C TYR A 16 11.28 -17.33 10.37
N THR A 17 11.06 -16.71 9.23
CA THR A 17 11.78 -17.03 8.01
C THR A 17 12.84 -15.95 7.77
N PRO A 18 13.92 -16.23 6.99
CA PRO A 18 14.91 -15.21 6.64
C PRO A 18 14.28 -13.97 6.01
N GLU A 19 13.29 -14.15 5.13
CA GLU A 19 12.60 -13.10 4.38
C GLU A 19 11.75 -12.22 5.31
N LEU A 20 10.96 -12.85 6.20
CA LEU A 20 10.16 -12.14 7.20
C LEU A 20 11.05 -11.35 8.16
N SER A 21 12.16 -11.97 8.64
CA SER A 21 13.10 -11.34 9.56
C SER A 21 13.81 -10.15 8.90
N ASP A 22 14.24 -10.26 7.63
CA ASP A 22 14.85 -9.16 6.87
C ASP A 22 13.89 -7.99 6.74
N SER A 23 12.64 -8.24 6.30
CA SER A 23 11.63 -7.20 6.14
C SER A 23 11.32 -6.50 7.48
N LEU A 24 11.17 -7.24 8.57
CA LEU A 24 10.93 -6.66 9.91
C LEU A 24 12.12 -5.83 10.40
N MET A 25 13.36 -6.25 10.14
CA MET A 25 14.54 -5.46 10.47
C MET A 25 14.62 -4.15 9.67
N ARG A 26 14.32 -4.20 8.38
CA ARG A 26 14.28 -3.02 7.51
C ARG A 26 13.24 -2.03 7.98
N ILE A 27 12.01 -2.50 8.29
CA ILE A 27 10.94 -1.68 8.86
C ILE A 27 11.40 -1.04 10.17
N SER A 28 11.94 -1.82 11.10
CA SER A 28 12.38 -1.33 12.42
C SER A 28 13.49 -0.28 12.30
N THR A 29 14.45 -0.50 11.39
CA THR A 29 15.54 0.45 11.13
C THR A 29 15.00 1.77 10.55
N ALA A 30 14.11 1.69 9.57
CA ALA A 30 13.50 2.86 8.95
C ALA A 30 12.60 3.63 9.94
N LEU A 31 11.82 2.89 10.74
CA LEU A 31 10.98 3.48 11.80
C LEU A 31 11.83 4.22 12.84
N GLY A 32 12.92 3.62 13.33
CA GLY A 32 13.85 4.28 14.24
C GLY A 32 14.48 5.55 13.64
N THR A 33 14.79 5.51 12.34
CA THR A 33 15.29 6.68 11.60
C THR A 33 14.26 7.81 11.58
N VAL A 34 12.99 7.50 11.28
CA VAL A 34 11.90 8.52 11.26
C VAL A 34 11.65 9.09 12.65
N GLN A 35 11.62 8.25 13.69
CA GLN A 35 11.39 8.68 15.07
C GLN A 35 12.51 9.52 15.63
N GLY A 36 13.77 9.26 15.25
CA GLY A 36 14.95 10.01 15.65
C GLY A 36 15.19 11.28 14.86
N ALA A 37 14.53 11.46 13.73
CA ALA A 37 14.75 12.60 12.85
C ALA A 37 14.05 13.85 13.35
N ARG A 38 14.71 15.01 13.15
CA ARG A 38 14.09 16.31 13.37
C ARG A 38 13.48 16.79 12.07
N VAL A 39 12.17 16.97 12.04
CA VAL A 39 11.43 17.50 10.90
C VAL A 39 10.70 18.76 11.33
N LEU A 40 10.76 19.81 10.50
CA LEU A 40 9.96 21.01 10.75
C LEU A 40 8.47 20.66 10.74
N PRO A 41 7.64 21.22 11.63
CA PRO A 41 6.20 20.95 11.69
C PRO A 41 5.49 21.10 10.33
N ALA A 42 5.80 22.18 9.60
CA ALA A 42 5.22 22.45 8.29
C ALA A 42 5.57 21.35 7.26
N LEU A 43 6.78 20.78 7.32
CA LEU A 43 7.19 19.67 6.46
C LEU A 43 6.51 18.36 6.88
N ALA A 44 6.35 18.11 8.17
CA ALA A 44 5.62 16.96 8.68
C ALA A 44 4.15 17.00 8.24
N ASP A 45 3.49 18.17 8.29
CA ASP A 45 2.12 18.36 7.84
C ASP A 45 1.96 18.09 6.33
N GLN A 46 2.93 18.54 5.53
CA GLN A 46 2.93 18.27 4.08
C GLN A 46 3.17 16.80 3.76
N LEU A 47 4.08 16.13 4.49
CA LEU A 47 4.29 14.69 4.36
C LEU A 47 3.00 13.93 4.67
N ARG A 48 2.30 14.31 5.75
CA ARG A 48 1.02 13.73 6.14
C ARG A 48 -0.05 13.96 5.07
N ALA A 49 -0.21 15.18 4.58
CA ALA A 49 -1.17 15.51 3.54
C ALA A 49 -0.92 14.71 2.26
N SER A 50 0.33 14.58 1.84
CA SER A 50 0.68 13.84 0.64
C SER A 50 0.52 12.32 0.80
N ALA A 51 0.87 11.75 1.95
CA ALA A 51 0.61 10.35 2.25
C ALA A 51 -0.90 10.06 2.20
N ARG A 52 -1.71 10.97 2.78
CA ARG A 52 -3.17 10.86 2.75
C ARG A 52 -3.73 10.87 1.33
N VAL A 53 -3.28 11.80 0.49
CA VAL A 53 -3.65 11.84 -0.94
C VAL A 53 -3.26 10.53 -1.64
N GLY A 54 -2.05 10.04 -1.40
CA GLY A 54 -1.57 8.76 -1.95
C GLY A 54 -2.45 7.60 -1.52
N THR A 55 -2.75 7.47 -0.23
CA THR A 55 -3.61 6.42 0.32
C THR A 55 -5.01 6.45 -0.33
N VAL A 56 -5.64 7.62 -0.43
CA VAL A 56 -6.96 7.79 -1.08
C VAL A 56 -6.88 7.40 -2.56
N HIS A 57 -5.92 7.95 -3.29
CA HIS A 57 -5.79 7.69 -4.72
C HIS A 57 -5.50 6.23 -5.03
N PHE A 58 -4.44 5.67 -4.45
CA PHE A 58 -3.99 4.32 -4.80
C PHE A 58 -4.94 3.23 -4.32
N SER A 59 -5.58 3.39 -3.15
CA SER A 59 -6.58 2.41 -2.70
C SER A 59 -7.77 2.32 -3.66
N ASN A 60 -8.26 3.45 -4.15
CA ASN A 60 -9.35 3.47 -5.10
C ASN A 60 -8.91 3.03 -6.51
N LEU A 61 -7.66 3.35 -6.91
CA LEU A 61 -7.08 2.89 -8.18
C LEU A 61 -6.99 1.35 -8.25
N ILE A 62 -6.64 0.68 -7.14
CA ILE A 62 -6.63 -0.80 -7.05
C ILE A 62 -8.01 -1.37 -7.36
N GLU A 63 -9.08 -0.74 -6.92
CA GLU A 63 -10.48 -1.15 -7.17
C GLU A 63 -11.01 -0.70 -8.55
N GLY A 64 -10.19 -0.05 -9.36
CA GLY A 64 -10.55 0.33 -10.73
C GLY A 64 -11.02 1.77 -10.90
N ASN A 65 -11.01 2.59 -9.85
CA ASN A 65 -11.31 4.02 -9.96
C ASN A 65 -10.16 4.73 -10.68
N GLN A 66 -10.42 5.27 -11.88
CA GLN A 66 -9.42 5.86 -12.77
C GLN A 66 -9.29 7.39 -12.61
N LEU A 67 -9.90 7.98 -11.59
CA LEU A 67 -9.77 9.42 -11.38
C LEU A 67 -8.29 9.80 -11.13
N PRO A 68 -7.83 10.90 -11.71
CA PRO A 68 -6.45 11.35 -11.54
C PRO A 68 -6.17 11.77 -10.08
N VAL A 69 -4.92 11.72 -9.67
CA VAL A 69 -4.48 12.04 -8.30
C VAL A 69 -4.95 13.42 -7.82
N ILE A 70 -5.12 14.38 -8.71
CA ILE A 70 -5.62 15.72 -8.38
C ILE A 70 -7.04 15.69 -7.80
N GLU A 71 -7.89 14.73 -8.19
CA GLU A 71 -9.23 14.59 -7.62
C GLU A 71 -9.17 14.01 -6.20
N ALA A 72 -8.21 13.11 -5.91
CA ALA A 72 -7.95 12.67 -4.53
C ALA A 72 -7.41 13.82 -3.66
N GLU A 73 -6.57 14.69 -4.22
CA GLU A 73 -6.10 15.90 -3.55
C GLU A 73 -7.26 16.85 -3.22
N ARG A 74 -8.17 17.09 -4.17
CA ARG A 74 -9.38 17.89 -3.94
C ARG A 74 -10.31 17.26 -2.90
N ALA A 75 -10.47 15.92 -2.93
CA ALA A 75 -11.26 15.21 -1.92
C ALA A 75 -10.68 15.41 -0.52
N THR A 76 -9.36 15.27 -0.34
CA THR A 76 -8.70 15.45 0.96
C THR A 76 -8.77 16.88 1.50
N ARG A 77 -9.01 17.88 0.63
CA ARG A 77 -9.25 19.28 1.01
C ARG A 77 -10.72 19.62 1.22
N GLY A 78 -11.65 18.67 1.01
CA GLY A 78 -13.09 18.93 1.05
C GLY A 78 -13.61 19.75 -0.13
N GLU A 79 -12.88 19.83 -1.23
CA GLU A 79 -13.17 20.63 -2.42
C GLU A 79 -13.78 19.81 -3.56
N LEU A 80 -13.96 18.49 -3.38
CA LEU A 80 -14.49 17.61 -4.41
C LEU A 80 -16.01 17.44 -4.25
N ALA A 81 -16.79 17.87 -5.26
CA ALA A 81 -18.21 17.57 -5.32
C ALA A 81 -18.43 16.08 -5.64
N ALA A 82 -19.18 15.38 -4.82
CA ALA A 82 -19.47 13.95 -4.95
C ALA A 82 -20.63 13.70 -5.94
N ASP A 83 -20.45 14.09 -7.21
CA ASP A 83 -21.48 14.06 -8.27
C ASP A 83 -21.46 12.78 -9.12
N SER A 84 -20.55 11.86 -8.86
CA SER A 84 -20.44 10.57 -9.55
C SER A 84 -19.96 9.49 -8.59
N ARG A 85 -20.24 8.20 -8.91
CA ARG A 85 -19.78 7.05 -8.13
C ARG A 85 -18.28 7.14 -7.81
N ALA A 86 -17.46 7.39 -8.81
CA ALA A 86 -16.01 7.48 -8.64
C ALA A 86 -15.58 8.59 -7.68
N LYS A 87 -16.26 9.75 -7.67
CA LYS A 87 -15.97 10.85 -6.75
C LYS A 87 -16.51 10.56 -5.35
N ILE A 88 -17.70 9.95 -5.23
CA ILE A 88 -18.24 9.48 -3.95
C ILE A 88 -17.26 8.52 -3.28
N GLU A 89 -16.68 7.58 -4.02
CA GLU A 89 -15.68 6.64 -3.51
C GLU A 89 -14.46 7.35 -2.89
N LEU A 90 -13.94 8.41 -3.55
CA LEU A 90 -12.82 9.19 -3.00
C LEU A 90 -13.22 9.93 -1.72
N VAL A 91 -14.36 10.61 -1.72
CA VAL A 91 -14.86 11.39 -0.56
C VAL A 91 -15.11 10.45 0.63
N ASN A 92 -15.79 9.34 0.41
CA ASN A 92 -16.06 8.34 1.43
C ASN A 92 -14.77 7.74 2.01
N TYR A 93 -13.76 7.51 1.17
CA TYR A 93 -12.47 6.99 1.65
C TYR A 93 -11.76 8.01 2.55
N VAL A 94 -11.84 9.30 2.23
CA VAL A 94 -11.34 10.39 3.09
C VAL A 94 -12.07 10.38 4.43
N GLU A 95 -13.41 10.30 4.43
CA GLU A 95 -14.22 10.25 5.65
C GLU A 95 -13.88 9.04 6.53
N ALA A 96 -13.60 7.88 5.91
CA ALA A 96 -13.19 6.68 6.63
C ALA A 96 -11.80 6.83 7.28
N LEU A 97 -10.86 7.51 6.62
CA LEU A 97 -9.57 7.88 7.24
C LEU A 97 -9.76 8.87 8.39
N ASP A 98 -10.65 9.87 8.24
CA ASP A 98 -10.99 10.81 9.31
C ASP A 98 -11.64 10.12 10.51
N LEU A 99 -12.46 9.10 10.27
CA LEU A 99 -13.03 8.27 11.33
C LEU A 99 -11.95 7.58 12.15
N ILE A 100 -10.98 6.95 11.48
CA ILE A 100 -9.85 6.29 12.14
C ILE A 100 -9.03 7.31 12.93
N ASP A 101 -8.73 8.46 12.34
CA ASP A 101 -7.96 9.54 12.96
C ASP A 101 -8.66 10.05 14.23
N ARG A 102 -9.96 10.39 14.15
CA ARG A 102 -10.74 10.87 15.31
C ARG A 102 -10.79 9.86 16.44
N ARG A 103 -10.97 8.56 16.13
CA ARG A 103 -11.01 7.50 17.14
C ARG A 103 -9.65 7.29 17.80
N LEU A 104 -8.57 7.38 17.02
CA LEU A 104 -7.21 7.29 17.55
C LEU A 104 -6.90 8.47 18.49
N ASP A 105 -7.21 9.68 18.06
CA ASP A 105 -6.95 10.91 18.85
C ASP A 105 -7.78 10.95 20.14
N ALA A 106 -8.97 10.35 20.13
CA ALA A 106 -9.81 10.16 21.31
C ALA A 106 -9.41 8.96 22.18
N CYS A 107 -8.34 8.23 21.84
CA CYS A 107 -7.95 6.97 22.49
C CYS A 107 -9.08 5.91 22.50
N ALA A 108 -9.98 5.96 21.53
CA ALA A 108 -11.16 5.10 21.37
C ALA A 108 -11.09 4.19 20.13
N LEU A 109 -9.91 4.03 19.52
CA LEU A 109 -9.72 3.16 18.36
C LEU A 109 -9.60 1.70 18.85
N GLU A 110 -10.72 0.99 18.84
CA GLU A 110 -10.79 -0.43 19.12
C GLU A 110 -10.91 -1.24 17.82
N LEU A 111 -10.18 -2.35 17.74
CA LEU A 111 -10.14 -3.21 16.55
C LEU A 111 -11.21 -4.29 16.64
N THR A 112 -12.44 -3.94 16.35
CA THR A 112 -13.63 -4.79 16.55
C THR A 112 -14.38 -5.05 15.24
N PRO A 113 -15.29 -6.03 15.20
CA PRO A 113 -16.20 -6.22 14.07
C PRO A 113 -17.04 -4.96 13.79
N GLU A 114 -17.43 -4.22 14.81
CA GLU A 114 -18.23 -2.99 14.70
C GLU A 114 -17.44 -1.89 13.99
N LEU A 115 -16.14 -1.74 14.30
CA LEU A 115 -15.28 -0.83 13.54
C LEU A 115 -15.21 -1.22 12.06
N LEU A 116 -15.09 -2.52 11.76
CA LEU A 116 -15.03 -2.98 10.38
C LEU A 116 -16.33 -2.67 9.62
N LEU A 117 -17.49 -2.88 10.25
CA LEU A 117 -18.81 -2.54 9.71
C LEU A 117 -18.97 -1.02 9.51
N GLU A 118 -18.52 -0.21 10.45
CA GLU A 118 -18.57 1.25 10.36
C GLU A 118 -17.63 1.80 9.27
N LEU A 119 -16.44 1.22 9.11
CA LEU A 119 -15.55 1.55 7.99
C LEU A 119 -16.19 1.19 6.65
N HIS A 120 -16.90 0.05 6.59
CA HIS A 120 -17.64 -0.33 5.39
C HIS A 120 -18.80 0.63 5.12
N ASP A 121 -19.62 0.95 6.13
CA ASP A 121 -20.71 1.95 6.00
C ASP A 121 -20.18 3.26 5.44
N THR A 122 -19.13 3.79 6.08
CA THR A 122 -18.54 5.08 5.68
C THR A 122 -17.99 5.01 4.24
N THR A 123 -17.30 3.92 3.89
CA THR A 123 -16.63 3.78 2.58
C THR A 123 -17.63 3.60 1.44
N THR A 124 -18.81 3.03 1.72
CA THR A 124 -19.78 2.64 0.68
C THR A 124 -21.08 3.44 0.73
N ARG A 125 -21.21 4.41 1.64
CA ARG A 125 -22.38 5.25 1.78
C ARG A 125 -22.73 5.95 0.47
N GLY A 126 -24.02 5.85 0.06
CA GLY A 126 -24.52 6.44 -1.18
C GLY A 126 -24.11 5.71 -2.47
N LEU A 127 -23.40 4.57 -2.38
CA LEU A 127 -23.05 3.76 -3.54
C LEU A 127 -24.05 2.66 -3.85
N GLY A 128 -24.78 2.17 -2.86
CA GLY A 128 -25.85 1.18 -3.05
C GLY A 128 -27.04 1.75 -3.82
N ARG A 129 -27.58 1.00 -4.77
CA ARG A 129 -28.74 1.40 -5.60
C ARG A 129 -29.76 0.29 -5.63
N GLU A 130 -31.05 0.62 -5.63
CA GLU A 130 -32.15 -0.35 -5.68
C GLU A 130 -32.16 -1.16 -6.99
N ASP A 131 -31.74 -0.52 -8.08
CA ASP A 131 -31.64 -1.12 -9.41
C ASP A 131 -30.34 -1.91 -9.65
N ASP A 132 -29.36 -1.85 -8.73
CA ASP A 132 -28.12 -2.63 -8.81
C ASP A 132 -28.40 -4.05 -8.30
N PRO A 133 -28.17 -5.10 -9.12
CA PRO A 133 -28.38 -6.47 -8.70
C PRO A 133 -27.38 -6.97 -7.64
N HIS A 134 -26.24 -6.30 -7.50
CA HIS A 134 -25.12 -6.75 -6.68
C HIS A 134 -24.91 -5.90 -5.42
N PHE A 135 -25.18 -4.60 -5.48
CA PHE A 135 -24.94 -3.69 -4.36
C PHE A 135 -26.10 -2.74 -4.10
N LYS A 136 -26.98 -3.15 -3.19
CA LYS A 136 -28.19 -2.41 -2.77
C LYS A 136 -27.96 -1.58 -1.51
N PRO A 137 -28.84 -0.63 -1.18
CA PRO A 137 -28.70 0.22 0.02
C PRO A 137 -28.58 -0.56 1.34
N HIS A 138 -29.25 -1.70 1.48
CA HIS A 138 -29.20 -2.52 2.70
C HIS A 138 -27.87 -3.26 2.89
N HIS A 139 -27.01 -3.32 1.87
CA HIS A 139 -25.66 -3.90 1.98
C HIS A 139 -24.67 -2.92 2.63
N VAL A 140 -25.00 -1.62 2.68
CA VAL A 140 -24.12 -0.60 3.29
C VAL A 140 -24.00 -0.83 4.79
N GLY A 141 -22.78 -1.00 5.29
CA GLY A 141 -22.53 -1.29 6.72
C GLY A 141 -23.00 -2.66 7.20
N ALA A 142 -23.29 -3.61 6.30
CA ALA A 142 -23.82 -4.93 6.63
C ALA A 142 -23.01 -6.05 5.99
N TRP A 143 -22.98 -7.21 6.67
CA TRP A 143 -22.47 -8.42 6.04
C TRP A 143 -23.32 -8.78 4.83
N ARG A 144 -22.67 -9.32 3.77
CA ARG A 144 -23.38 -9.75 2.57
C ARG A 144 -24.44 -10.81 2.88
N ASP A 145 -25.52 -10.77 2.13
CA ASP A 145 -26.63 -11.69 2.19
C ASP A 145 -26.71 -12.63 0.96
N GLY A 146 -25.65 -12.65 0.16
CA GLY A 146 -25.52 -13.44 -1.06
C GLY A 146 -24.15 -14.07 -1.23
N HIS A 147 -23.99 -14.79 -2.34
CA HIS A 147 -22.75 -15.43 -2.73
C HIS A 147 -21.74 -14.38 -3.23
N ALA A 148 -20.50 -14.47 -2.80
CA ALA A 148 -19.44 -13.57 -3.25
C ALA A 148 -18.50 -14.29 -4.23
N VAL A 149 -18.41 -13.74 -5.44
CA VAL A 149 -17.47 -14.23 -6.47
C VAL A 149 -16.68 -13.04 -7.01
N VAL A 150 -15.38 -13.12 -6.94
CA VAL A 150 -14.47 -12.12 -7.51
C VAL A 150 -14.01 -12.59 -8.87
N PHE A 151 -14.22 -11.76 -9.89
CA PHE A 151 -13.82 -12.05 -11.26
C PHE A 151 -12.60 -11.21 -11.66
N ASP A 152 -11.74 -11.77 -12.48
CA ASP A 152 -10.78 -11.00 -13.25
C ASP A 152 -11.53 -10.23 -14.36
N HIS A 153 -11.54 -8.91 -14.28
CA HIS A 153 -12.27 -8.04 -15.21
C HIS A 153 -11.79 -8.16 -16.67
N LEU A 154 -10.57 -8.64 -16.91
CA LEU A 154 -10.02 -8.80 -18.26
C LEU A 154 -10.33 -10.16 -18.87
N THR A 155 -10.37 -11.20 -18.05
CA THR A 155 -10.49 -12.59 -18.53
C THR A 155 -11.84 -13.22 -18.20
N GLY A 156 -12.65 -12.60 -17.35
CA GLY A 156 -13.93 -13.15 -16.84
C GLY A 156 -13.75 -14.41 -15.96
N LYS A 157 -12.51 -14.76 -15.60
CA LYS A 157 -12.25 -15.93 -14.76
C LYS A 157 -12.57 -15.64 -13.31
N VAL A 158 -13.15 -16.64 -12.64
CA VAL A 158 -13.30 -16.61 -11.19
C VAL A 158 -11.93 -16.61 -10.55
N MET A 159 -11.66 -15.57 -9.78
CA MET A 159 -10.41 -15.36 -9.06
C MET A 159 -10.52 -15.78 -7.61
N HIS A 160 -11.71 -15.66 -7.05
CA HIS A 160 -12.03 -16.02 -5.69
C HIS A 160 -13.52 -16.25 -5.55
N GLU A 161 -13.84 -17.20 -4.70
CA GLU A 161 -15.19 -17.50 -4.25
C GLU A 161 -15.17 -17.45 -2.72
N GLY A 162 -15.97 -16.55 -2.14
CA GLY A 162 -16.10 -16.41 -0.70
C GLY A 162 -16.80 -17.62 -0.08
N PRO A 163 -16.68 -17.82 1.24
CA PRO A 163 -17.40 -18.89 1.94
C PRO A 163 -18.92 -18.70 1.81
N PRO A 164 -19.73 -19.73 2.15
CA PRO A 164 -21.17 -19.59 2.27
C PRO A 164 -21.57 -18.40 3.14
N GLN A 165 -22.68 -17.76 2.83
CA GLN A 165 -23.16 -16.55 3.50
C GLN A 165 -23.32 -16.73 5.01
N ASP A 166 -23.85 -17.86 5.43
CA ASP A 166 -24.07 -18.21 6.85
C ASP A 166 -22.78 -18.45 7.63
N GLU A 167 -21.65 -18.65 6.95
CA GLU A 167 -20.33 -18.75 7.56
C GLU A 167 -19.60 -17.39 7.71
N VAL A 168 -20.07 -16.32 7.07
CA VAL A 168 -19.38 -15.01 7.08
C VAL A 168 -19.18 -14.51 8.51
N GLU A 169 -20.24 -14.32 9.27
CA GLU A 169 -20.18 -13.82 10.64
C GLU A 169 -19.40 -14.76 11.58
N PRO A 170 -19.59 -16.11 11.56
CA PRO A 170 -18.77 -17.05 12.31
C PRO A 170 -17.26 -16.97 12.00
N ARG A 171 -16.88 -16.83 10.72
CA ARG A 171 -15.47 -16.71 10.32
C ARG A 171 -14.86 -15.37 10.73
N MET A 172 -15.61 -14.27 10.56
CA MET A 172 -15.17 -12.95 11.03
C MET A 172 -14.99 -12.95 12.55
N THR A 173 -15.91 -13.53 13.30
CA THR A 173 -15.80 -13.69 14.75
C THR A 173 -14.53 -14.45 15.12
N GLY A 174 -14.25 -15.58 14.46
CA GLY A 174 -13.03 -16.34 14.68
C GLY A 174 -11.75 -15.55 14.37
N MET A 175 -11.76 -14.78 13.29
CA MET A 175 -10.63 -13.91 12.93
C MET A 175 -10.39 -12.82 14.01
N PHE A 176 -11.44 -12.17 14.51
CA PHE A 176 -11.30 -11.16 15.57
C PHE A 176 -10.85 -11.78 16.90
N GLN A 177 -11.30 -12.98 17.24
CA GLN A 177 -10.77 -13.71 18.40
C GLN A 177 -9.27 -14.03 18.23
N TRP A 178 -8.86 -14.43 17.03
CA TRP A 178 -7.45 -14.65 16.71
C TRP A 178 -6.66 -13.34 16.82
N LEU A 179 -7.16 -12.23 16.24
CA LEU A 179 -6.56 -10.90 16.31
C LEU A 179 -6.28 -10.50 17.77
N ASN A 180 -7.29 -10.57 18.64
CA ASN A 180 -7.15 -10.17 20.03
C ASN A 180 -6.11 -11.04 20.75
N ARG A 181 -6.17 -12.37 20.60
CA ARG A 181 -5.15 -13.26 21.18
C ARG A 181 -3.73 -12.92 20.73
N LYS A 182 -3.55 -12.50 19.47
CA LYS A 182 -2.23 -12.15 18.92
C LYS A 182 -1.73 -10.79 19.42
N LEU A 183 -2.62 -9.82 19.55
CA LEU A 183 -2.29 -8.54 20.17
C LEU A 183 -1.92 -8.70 21.64
N ASP A 184 -2.68 -9.48 22.41
CA ASP A 184 -2.42 -9.77 23.81
C ASP A 184 -1.10 -10.54 24.01
N ALA A 185 -0.73 -11.40 23.07
CA ALA A 185 0.54 -12.14 23.07
C ALA A 185 1.75 -11.27 22.67
N GLY A 186 1.54 -10.04 22.22
CA GLY A 186 2.61 -9.14 21.75
C GLY A 186 3.24 -9.59 20.44
N ASP A 187 2.52 -10.31 19.58
CA ASP A 187 3.01 -10.68 18.24
C ASP A 187 3.26 -9.42 17.40
N PRO A 188 4.19 -9.43 16.43
CA PRO A 188 4.52 -8.25 15.63
C PRO A 188 3.32 -7.68 14.89
N PRO A 189 2.95 -6.40 15.09
CA PRO A 189 1.74 -5.80 14.51
C PRO A 189 1.74 -5.82 12.98
N PHE A 190 2.89 -5.78 12.36
CA PHE A 190 3.02 -5.88 10.90
C PHE A 190 2.58 -7.25 10.37
N VAL A 191 2.94 -8.33 11.08
CA VAL A 191 2.51 -9.69 10.73
C VAL A 191 1.00 -9.84 10.95
N ILE A 192 0.50 -9.36 12.11
CA ILE A 192 -0.94 -9.38 12.42
C ILE A 192 -1.72 -8.63 11.32
N ALA A 193 -1.25 -7.45 10.92
CA ALA A 193 -1.89 -6.65 9.87
C ALA A 193 -1.97 -7.40 8.53
N GLY A 194 -0.90 -8.09 8.12
CA GLY A 194 -0.91 -8.91 6.91
C GLY A 194 -1.89 -10.08 6.98
N VAL A 195 -1.95 -10.76 8.12
CA VAL A 195 -2.89 -11.89 8.32
C VAL A 195 -4.34 -11.42 8.31
N VAL A 196 -4.65 -10.31 9.00
CA VAL A 196 -6.01 -9.75 9.05
C VAL A 196 -6.44 -9.20 7.69
N HIS A 197 -5.54 -8.51 6.99
CA HIS A 197 -5.79 -8.04 5.62
C HIS A 197 -6.21 -9.21 4.71
N TYR A 198 -5.44 -10.31 4.74
CA TYR A 198 -5.80 -11.52 4.01
C TYR A 198 -7.15 -12.07 4.47
N GLY A 199 -7.37 -12.20 5.78
CA GLY A 199 -8.61 -12.76 6.33
C GLY A 199 -9.87 -12.01 5.87
N ILE A 200 -9.84 -10.67 5.84
CA ILE A 200 -10.95 -9.86 5.32
C ILE A 200 -11.14 -10.10 3.82
N THR A 201 -10.06 -10.11 3.04
CA THR A 201 -10.17 -10.32 1.59
C THR A 201 -10.58 -11.76 1.22
N ASP A 202 -10.27 -12.74 2.07
CA ASP A 202 -10.61 -14.15 1.87
C ASP A 202 -12.06 -14.45 2.24
N VAL A 203 -12.52 -14.05 3.41
CA VAL A 203 -13.93 -14.19 3.82
C VAL A 203 -14.84 -13.38 2.91
N HIS A 204 -14.33 -12.27 2.38
CA HIS A 204 -15.06 -11.36 1.50
C HIS A 204 -16.43 -10.99 2.09
N PRO A 205 -16.44 -10.38 3.30
CA PRO A 205 -17.64 -10.30 4.12
C PRO A 205 -18.71 -9.34 3.61
N PHE A 206 -18.40 -8.50 2.63
CA PHE A 206 -19.28 -7.48 2.08
C PHE A 206 -19.65 -7.75 0.62
N ALA A 207 -20.75 -7.18 0.16
CA ALA A 207 -21.18 -7.27 -1.24
C ALA A 207 -20.28 -6.43 -2.19
N ASP A 208 -19.70 -5.33 -1.69
CA ASP A 208 -18.70 -4.48 -2.39
C ASP A 208 -17.74 -3.87 -1.34
N GLY A 209 -16.63 -3.30 -1.75
CA GLY A 209 -15.73 -2.53 -0.89
C GLY A 209 -14.77 -3.33 -0.02
N ASN A 210 -14.73 -4.66 -0.12
CA ASN A 210 -13.89 -5.53 0.71
C ASN A 210 -12.40 -5.13 0.70
N GLY A 211 -11.83 -4.85 -0.47
CA GLY A 211 -10.44 -4.45 -0.59
C GLY A 211 -10.15 -3.11 0.07
N ARG A 212 -11.02 -2.11 -0.14
CA ARG A 212 -10.90 -0.78 0.49
C ARG A 212 -10.95 -0.87 2.00
N VAL A 213 -11.91 -1.62 2.53
CA VAL A 213 -12.07 -1.83 3.98
C VAL A 213 -10.92 -2.62 4.58
N ALA A 214 -10.41 -3.65 3.90
CA ALA A 214 -9.24 -4.40 4.35
C ALA A 214 -8.00 -3.50 4.51
N ARG A 215 -7.76 -2.58 3.56
CA ARG A 215 -6.65 -1.61 3.63
C ARG A 215 -6.87 -0.55 4.72
N LEU A 216 -8.09 -0.06 4.89
CA LEU A 216 -8.43 0.86 5.99
C LEU A 216 -8.25 0.19 7.36
N PHE A 217 -8.72 -1.05 7.52
CA PHE A 217 -8.57 -1.78 8.78
C PHE A 217 -7.10 -2.13 9.08
N GLN A 218 -6.31 -2.49 8.06
CA GLN A 218 -4.85 -2.60 8.16
C GLN A 218 -4.23 -1.31 8.70
N THR A 219 -4.61 -0.17 8.14
CA THR A 219 -4.12 1.15 8.57
C THR A 219 -4.51 1.43 10.01
N ALA A 220 -5.78 1.20 10.39
CA ALA A 220 -6.26 1.35 11.76
C ALA A 220 -5.46 0.49 12.76
N LEU A 221 -5.18 -0.77 12.40
CA LEU A 221 -4.38 -1.68 13.23
C LEU A 221 -2.96 -1.15 13.44
N LEU A 222 -2.27 -0.75 12.38
CA LEU A 222 -0.90 -0.24 12.46
C LEU A 222 -0.84 1.10 13.21
N MET A 223 -1.86 1.97 13.07
CA MET A 223 -1.98 3.22 13.83
C MET A 223 -2.21 2.93 15.31
N ARG A 224 -3.13 2.02 15.66
CA ARG A 224 -3.40 1.59 17.04
C ARG A 224 -2.16 0.99 17.72
N ALA A 225 -1.34 0.28 16.95
CA ALA A 225 -0.07 -0.29 17.42
C ALA A 225 1.06 0.75 17.57
N GLY A 226 0.84 2.03 17.21
CA GLY A 226 1.84 3.10 17.31
C GLY A 226 3.00 2.99 16.32
N VAL A 227 2.86 2.16 15.30
CA VAL A 227 3.95 1.93 14.32
C VAL A 227 3.84 2.79 13.06
N LEU A 228 2.86 3.69 12.98
CA LEU A 228 2.72 4.71 11.92
C LEU A 228 2.93 6.13 12.47
N PRO A 229 4.12 6.48 12.96
CA PRO A 229 4.38 7.81 13.50
C PRO A 229 4.14 8.88 12.44
N GLY A 230 3.48 9.98 12.85
CA GLY A 230 3.22 11.12 11.98
C GLY A 230 2.18 10.88 10.89
N ARG A 231 1.67 9.66 10.70
CA ARG A 231 0.69 9.31 9.64
C ARG A 231 1.19 9.68 8.23
N ILE A 232 2.48 9.43 7.95
CA ILE A 232 3.20 9.87 6.75
C ILE A 232 3.46 8.73 5.75
N TYR A 233 2.75 7.62 5.87
CA TYR A 233 2.91 6.39 5.07
C TYR A 233 1.70 6.14 4.19
N SER A 234 1.93 5.58 2.98
CA SER A 234 0.90 5.12 2.04
C SER A 234 1.34 3.79 1.42
N PHE A 235 0.83 2.68 1.95
CA PHE A 235 1.20 1.33 1.51
C PHE A 235 0.50 0.93 0.21
N GLU A 236 -0.63 1.55 -0.08
CA GLU A 236 -1.49 1.25 -1.23
C GLU A 236 -0.77 1.48 -2.55
N ARG A 237 0.21 2.39 -2.55
CA ARG A 237 1.06 2.62 -3.72
C ARG A 237 1.76 1.35 -4.18
N TYR A 238 2.37 0.59 -3.26
CA TYR A 238 3.06 -0.67 -3.57
C TYR A 238 2.12 -1.68 -4.23
N TYR A 239 0.89 -1.81 -3.73
CA TYR A 239 -0.12 -2.70 -4.30
C TYR A 239 -0.62 -2.21 -5.66
N ALA A 240 -0.76 -0.89 -5.84
CA ALA A 240 -1.24 -0.28 -7.08
C ALA A 240 -0.21 -0.33 -8.21
N GLU A 241 1.09 -0.21 -7.91
CA GLU A 241 2.18 -0.27 -8.90
C GLU A 241 2.26 -1.64 -9.60
N ASP A 242 1.95 -2.73 -8.89
CA ASP A 242 1.80 -4.08 -9.48
C ASP A 242 0.59 -4.83 -8.91
N ARG A 243 -0.61 -4.45 -9.39
CA ARG A 243 -1.87 -5.10 -9.02
C ARG A 243 -1.86 -6.61 -9.28
N SER A 244 -1.16 -7.05 -10.34
CA SER A 244 -1.09 -8.47 -10.68
C SER A 244 -0.32 -9.26 -9.63
N ALA A 245 0.80 -8.71 -9.12
CA ALA A 245 1.57 -9.29 -8.03
C ALA A 245 0.76 -9.32 -6.72
N TYR A 246 0.05 -8.23 -6.40
CA TYR A 246 -0.81 -8.16 -5.22
C TYR A 246 -1.88 -9.26 -5.22
N TYR A 247 -2.64 -9.38 -6.30
CA TYR A 247 -3.66 -10.43 -6.40
C TYR A 247 -3.07 -11.85 -6.50
N ALA A 248 -1.89 -12.01 -7.12
CA ALA A 248 -1.19 -13.30 -7.14
C ALA A 248 -0.74 -13.72 -5.75
N ALA A 249 -0.25 -12.77 -4.93
CA ALA A 249 0.15 -13.04 -3.55
C ALA A 249 -1.04 -13.45 -2.68
N LEU A 250 -2.18 -12.76 -2.78
CA LEU A 250 -3.42 -13.17 -2.09
C LEU A 250 -3.88 -14.56 -2.49
N ARG A 251 -3.89 -14.88 -3.79
CA ARG A 251 -4.29 -16.21 -4.30
C ARG A 251 -3.38 -17.33 -3.82
N SER A 252 -2.10 -17.05 -3.60
CA SER A 252 -1.13 -18.07 -3.19
C SER A 252 -1.50 -18.78 -1.89
N VAL A 253 -2.17 -18.08 -0.97
CA VAL A 253 -2.59 -18.61 0.33
C VAL A 253 -3.66 -19.69 0.19
N ARG A 254 -4.66 -19.46 -0.66
CA ARG A 254 -5.81 -20.35 -0.85
C ARG A 254 -5.43 -21.70 -1.41
N LEU A 255 -4.41 -21.71 -2.27
CA LEU A 255 -3.94 -22.92 -2.94
C LEU A 255 -3.07 -23.80 -2.03
N ARG A 256 -2.76 -23.35 -0.80
CA ARG A 256 -1.78 -23.97 0.10
C ARG A 256 -2.32 -24.21 1.51
N THR A 257 -3.58 -24.59 1.63
CA THR A 257 -4.16 -24.87 2.95
C THR A 257 -3.91 -23.77 3.99
N LEU A 258 -4.21 -22.51 3.61
CA LEU A 258 -3.96 -21.30 4.42
C LEU A 258 -2.49 -21.05 4.82
N ASN A 259 -1.52 -21.56 4.05
CA ASN A 259 -0.13 -21.19 4.25
C ASN A 259 0.12 -19.76 3.75
N MET A 260 0.40 -18.85 4.67
CA MET A 260 0.52 -17.40 4.40
C MET A 260 1.96 -16.93 4.14
N GLU A 261 2.97 -17.81 4.11
CA GLU A 261 4.37 -17.38 4.03
C GLU A 261 4.66 -16.49 2.82
N PHE A 262 4.16 -16.89 1.63
CA PHE A 262 4.39 -16.08 0.42
C PHE A 262 3.65 -14.74 0.45
N TRP A 263 2.41 -14.73 0.95
CA TRP A 263 1.65 -13.51 1.13
C TRP A 263 2.33 -12.56 2.14
N LEU A 264 2.74 -13.09 3.30
CA LEU A 264 3.39 -12.29 4.34
C LEU A 264 4.75 -11.74 3.87
N ASP A 265 5.53 -12.51 3.11
CA ASP A 265 6.76 -12.01 2.49
C ASP A 265 6.48 -10.85 1.53
N TYR A 266 5.50 -11.00 0.63
CA TYR A 266 5.08 -9.93 -0.27
C TYR A 266 4.61 -8.69 0.50
N PHE A 267 3.74 -8.88 1.49
CA PHE A 267 3.13 -7.83 2.29
C PHE A 267 4.18 -7.06 3.09
N LEU A 268 5.03 -7.76 3.84
CA LEU A 268 6.07 -7.13 4.67
C LEU A 268 7.16 -6.45 3.84
N ARG A 269 7.48 -6.99 2.67
CA ARG A 269 8.40 -6.34 1.71
C ARG A 269 7.83 -5.00 1.25
N GLY A 270 6.55 -4.95 0.88
CA GLY A 270 5.87 -3.71 0.52
C GLY A 270 5.86 -2.68 1.65
N LEU A 271 5.60 -3.11 2.88
CA LEU A 271 5.74 -2.23 4.04
C LEU A 271 7.18 -1.74 4.19
N ALA A 272 8.18 -2.62 4.12
CA ALA A 272 9.59 -2.25 4.27
C ALA A 272 10.02 -1.20 3.22
N GLU A 273 9.62 -1.38 1.95
CA GLU A 273 9.91 -0.41 0.89
C GLU A 273 9.28 0.96 1.17
N GLU A 274 8.05 1.01 1.66
CA GLU A 274 7.39 2.27 2.02
C GLU A 274 8.06 2.92 3.24
N TYR A 275 8.40 2.16 4.29
CA TYR A 275 9.11 2.68 5.45
C TYR A 275 10.49 3.24 5.08
N GLU A 276 11.26 2.54 4.25
CA GLU A 276 12.55 3.00 3.74
C GLU A 276 12.42 4.26 2.87
N ARG A 277 11.38 4.32 2.01
CA ARG A 277 11.09 5.50 1.20
C ARG A 277 10.80 6.73 2.07
N VAL A 278 9.95 6.58 3.07
CA VAL A 278 9.61 7.65 4.02
C VAL A 278 10.84 8.06 4.83
N ALA A 279 11.61 7.10 5.36
CA ALA A 279 12.83 7.38 6.11
C ALA A 279 13.85 8.16 5.27
N ALA A 280 14.05 7.78 4.01
CA ALA A 280 14.93 8.52 3.10
C ALA A 280 14.44 9.96 2.88
N THR A 281 13.13 10.17 2.67
CA THR A 281 12.55 11.49 2.52
C THR A 281 12.71 12.34 3.79
N VAL A 282 12.46 11.76 4.96
CA VAL A 282 12.60 12.43 6.25
C VAL A 282 14.07 12.81 6.52
N MET A 283 15.03 11.94 6.18
CA MET A 283 16.45 12.23 6.30
C MET A 283 16.91 13.35 5.36
N ASP A 284 16.47 13.32 4.10
CA ASP A 284 16.75 14.39 3.15
C ASP A 284 16.22 15.75 3.66
N LEU A 285 15.01 15.77 4.21
CA LEU A 285 14.40 16.98 4.80
C LEU A 285 15.10 17.41 6.11
N SER A 286 15.50 16.47 6.95
CA SER A 286 16.23 16.75 8.19
C SER A 286 17.62 17.34 7.92
N ALA A 287 18.27 16.93 6.83
CA ALA A 287 19.56 17.49 6.40
C ALA A 287 19.47 18.98 6.02
N LEU A 288 18.27 19.48 5.75
CA LEU A 288 18.02 20.89 5.47
C LEU A 288 17.94 21.76 6.74
N LEU A 289 17.90 21.13 7.93
CA LEU A 289 17.86 21.84 9.19
C LEU A 289 19.24 22.26 9.67
N PRO A 290 19.38 23.43 10.28
CA PRO A 290 20.67 23.89 10.82
C PRO A 290 21.11 23.00 11.99
N GLY A 291 22.20 22.32 11.83
CA GLY A 291 22.79 21.46 12.88
C GLY A 291 24.14 20.90 12.49
N GLY A 292 24.54 21.02 11.21
CA GLY A 292 25.91 20.90 10.74
C GLY A 292 26.52 22.27 10.55
N SER A 293 27.65 22.53 11.10
CA SER A 293 28.63 23.64 11.01
C SER A 293 28.42 24.80 9.98
N GLY A 294 27.20 25.33 9.82
CA GLY A 294 26.86 26.47 8.95
C GLY A 294 25.75 27.34 9.55
N ALA A 295 25.68 28.60 9.17
CA ALA A 295 24.65 29.55 9.63
C ALA A 295 23.25 28.98 9.38
N PRO A 296 22.25 29.24 10.25
CA PRO A 296 20.91 28.69 10.12
C PRO A 296 20.24 29.15 8.81
N LEU A 297 20.07 28.26 7.88
CA LEU A 297 19.29 28.51 6.66
C LEU A 297 17.80 28.60 7.04
N ARG A 298 17.22 29.77 6.90
CA ARG A 298 15.78 29.97 7.03
C ARG A 298 15.14 29.80 5.65
N LEU A 299 14.48 28.66 5.44
CA LEU A 299 13.67 28.46 4.26
C LEU A 299 12.44 29.36 4.29
N SER A 300 12.07 29.93 3.14
CA SER A 300 10.77 30.60 3.00
C SER A 300 9.63 29.56 3.02
N PRO A 301 8.40 29.97 3.40
CA PRO A 301 7.25 29.05 3.35
C PRO A 301 7.01 28.43 1.94
N GLY A 302 7.38 29.12 0.88
CA GLY A 302 7.35 28.62 -0.49
C GLY A 302 8.40 27.53 -0.74
N GLN A 303 9.64 27.76 -0.29
CA GLN A 303 10.71 26.77 -0.38
C GLN A 303 10.39 25.51 0.44
N GLU A 304 9.86 25.66 1.65
CA GLU A 304 9.43 24.53 2.48
C GLU A 304 8.36 23.70 1.78
N ARG A 305 7.29 24.33 1.24
CA ARG A 305 6.24 23.63 0.49
C ARG A 305 6.77 22.88 -0.73
N ALA A 306 7.62 23.54 -1.52
CA ALA A 306 8.17 22.93 -2.72
C ALA A 306 9.03 21.70 -2.40
N LEU A 307 9.97 21.84 -1.46
CA LEU A 307 10.89 20.74 -1.11
C LEU A 307 10.14 19.56 -0.52
N ALA A 308 9.13 19.81 0.33
CA ALA A 308 8.31 18.76 0.89
C ALA A 308 7.45 18.08 -0.18
N GLY A 309 6.75 18.84 -1.03
CA GLY A 309 5.91 18.29 -2.10
C GLY A 309 6.70 17.45 -3.10
N LEU A 310 7.90 17.89 -3.48
CA LEU A 310 8.77 17.16 -4.41
C LEU A 310 9.43 15.94 -3.76
N GLY A 311 9.86 16.05 -2.51
CA GLY A 311 10.44 14.94 -1.74
C GLY A 311 9.43 13.81 -1.50
N VAL A 312 8.20 14.16 -1.15
CA VAL A 312 7.11 13.20 -0.94
C VAL A 312 6.73 12.44 -2.20
N GLN A 313 6.77 13.10 -3.37
CA GLN A 313 6.56 12.41 -4.66
C GLN A 313 7.69 11.43 -5.00
N GLY A 314 8.70 11.28 -4.14
CA GLY A 314 9.87 10.43 -4.37
C GLY A 314 10.73 10.91 -5.54
N ARG A 315 10.54 12.13 -5.98
CA ARG A 315 11.32 12.73 -7.07
C ARG A 315 12.67 13.13 -6.55
N ARG A 316 13.68 12.34 -6.81
CA ARG A 316 15.08 12.68 -6.48
C ARG A 316 15.65 13.76 -7.39
N GLU A 317 15.08 13.98 -8.57
CA GLU A 317 15.42 15.07 -9.48
C GLU A 317 14.14 15.66 -10.08
N PHE A 318 14.14 16.98 -10.24
CA PHE A 318 12.98 17.74 -10.70
C PHE A 318 13.42 18.96 -11.53
N THR A 319 12.49 19.55 -12.30
CA THR A 319 12.71 20.75 -13.11
C THR A 319 12.28 22.00 -12.33
N ARG A 320 12.65 23.18 -12.85
CA ARG A 320 12.11 24.44 -12.32
C ARG A 320 10.59 24.48 -12.41
N ARG A 321 9.98 23.93 -13.46
CA ARG A 321 8.52 23.88 -13.63
C ARG A 321 7.85 23.01 -12.54
N ASP A 322 8.45 21.88 -12.19
CA ASP A 322 7.98 21.04 -11.10
C ASP A 322 8.03 21.83 -9.76
N TYR A 323 9.08 22.63 -9.56
CA TYR A 323 9.21 23.51 -8.38
C TYR A 323 8.17 24.63 -8.39
N GLU A 324 7.96 25.33 -9.53
CA GLU A 324 6.91 26.36 -9.68
C GLU A 324 5.53 25.82 -9.21
N GLN A 325 5.17 24.62 -9.66
CA GLN A 325 3.91 23.98 -9.28
C GLN A 325 3.85 23.61 -7.80
N ALA A 326 4.92 23.01 -7.28
CA ALA A 326 4.97 22.57 -5.88
C ALA A 326 5.01 23.74 -4.88
N ALA A 327 5.70 24.83 -5.22
CA ALA A 327 5.80 26.04 -4.39
C ALA A 327 4.57 26.95 -4.52
N GLY A 328 3.83 26.88 -5.64
CA GLY A 328 2.77 27.83 -5.98
C GLY A 328 3.32 29.24 -6.25
N VAL A 329 4.50 29.38 -6.86
CA VAL A 329 5.17 30.66 -7.07
C VAL A 329 5.39 30.95 -8.57
N SER A 330 5.69 32.21 -8.88
CA SER A 330 6.02 32.63 -10.24
C SER A 330 7.34 32.02 -10.73
N ARG A 331 7.53 31.98 -12.05
CA ARG A 331 8.76 31.51 -12.69
C ARG A 331 10.00 32.26 -12.22
N SER A 332 9.88 33.57 -11.96
CA SER A 332 10.98 34.41 -11.45
C SER A 332 11.32 33.99 -10.03
N THR A 333 10.33 33.93 -9.15
CA THR A 333 10.50 33.54 -7.73
C THR A 333 11.10 32.14 -7.62
N ALA A 334 10.60 31.18 -8.43
CA ALA A 334 11.15 29.83 -8.47
C ALA A 334 12.63 29.82 -8.90
N GLY A 335 13.02 30.69 -9.82
CA GLY A 335 14.41 30.84 -10.26
C GLY A 335 15.31 31.39 -9.15
N ASP A 336 14.82 32.32 -8.36
CA ASP A 336 15.54 32.91 -7.23
C ASP A 336 15.66 31.89 -6.08
N ASP A 337 14.56 31.25 -5.72
CA ASP A 337 14.51 30.19 -4.71
C ASP A 337 15.48 29.05 -5.01
N LEU A 338 15.45 28.54 -6.25
CA LEU A 338 16.32 27.44 -6.66
C LEU A 338 17.79 27.80 -6.67
N ARG A 339 18.14 29.06 -7.07
CA ARG A 339 19.52 29.56 -6.97
C ARG A 339 19.98 29.65 -5.51
N ASP A 340 19.10 30.10 -4.63
CA ASP A 340 19.38 30.20 -3.20
C ASP A 340 19.58 28.82 -2.58
N LEU A 341 18.68 27.87 -2.84
CA LEU A 341 18.76 26.49 -2.38
C LEU A 341 20.04 25.78 -2.89
N VAL A 342 20.46 26.04 -4.11
CA VAL A 342 21.73 25.51 -4.66
C VAL A 342 22.94 26.16 -4.00
N ARG A 343 22.91 27.48 -3.80
CA ARG A 343 23.99 28.22 -3.13
C ARG A 343 24.24 27.71 -1.71
N HIS A 344 23.17 27.34 -1.02
CA HIS A 344 23.27 26.81 0.35
C HIS A 344 23.42 25.27 0.40
N SER A 345 23.69 24.64 -0.76
CA SER A 345 23.89 23.17 -0.86
C SER A 345 22.68 22.34 -0.43
N VAL A 346 21.49 22.94 -0.38
CA VAL A 346 20.22 22.23 -0.15
C VAL A 346 19.85 21.38 -1.36
N LEU A 347 20.16 21.88 -2.54
CA LEU A 347 19.98 21.18 -3.81
C LEU A 347 21.31 21.16 -4.58
N GLY A 348 21.52 20.08 -5.34
CA GLY A 348 22.51 20.02 -6.39
C GLY A 348 21.89 20.31 -7.74
N THR A 349 22.73 20.48 -8.78
CA THR A 349 22.28 20.61 -10.17
C THR A 349 22.88 19.53 -11.05
N ARG A 350 22.12 19.06 -12.04
CA ARG A 350 22.58 18.15 -13.09
C ARG A 350 22.17 18.74 -14.44
N GLY A 351 23.09 18.77 -15.40
CA GLY A 351 22.89 19.40 -16.71
C GLY A 351 23.08 20.93 -16.64
N ALA A 352 22.79 21.61 -17.77
CA ALA A 352 22.94 23.06 -17.89
C ALA A 352 21.84 23.64 -18.82
N GLY A 353 21.58 24.94 -18.67
CA GLY A 353 20.61 25.66 -19.46
C GLY A 353 19.18 25.18 -19.29
N PRO A 354 18.39 25.05 -20.40
CA PRO A 354 16.99 24.62 -20.35
C PRO A 354 16.80 23.20 -19.79
N ASN A 355 17.83 22.36 -19.83
CA ASN A 355 17.80 20.98 -19.35
C ASN A 355 18.31 20.80 -17.92
N THR A 356 18.50 21.87 -17.17
CA THR A 356 18.92 21.81 -15.77
C THR A 356 17.88 21.02 -14.94
N ARG A 357 18.37 20.01 -14.24
CA ARG A 357 17.64 19.26 -13.21
C ARG A 357 18.20 19.61 -11.84
N TYR A 358 17.33 19.78 -10.88
CA TYR A 358 17.69 19.98 -9.49
C TYR A 358 17.59 18.63 -8.78
N VAL A 359 18.58 18.32 -7.91
CA VAL A 359 18.69 17.03 -7.25
C VAL A 359 18.84 17.24 -5.75
N PHE A 360 18.16 16.43 -4.95
CA PHE A 360 18.44 16.37 -3.51
C PHE A 360 19.82 15.74 -3.28
N PRO A 361 20.68 16.29 -2.40
CA PRO A 361 21.96 15.69 -2.08
C PRO A 361 21.74 14.31 -1.46
N SER A 362 22.22 13.27 -2.12
CA SER A 362 22.10 11.90 -1.59
C SER A 362 23.09 11.69 -0.46
N ALA A 363 22.62 11.44 0.73
CA ALA A 363 23.46 11.11 1.89
C ALA A 363 24.11 9.71 1.78
N VAL A 364 23.72 8.84 0.84
CA VAL A 364 24.40 7.57 0.55
C VAL A 364 24.15 7.15 -0.89
N THR A 365 25.17 7.12 -1.71
CA THR A 365 25.16 6.52 -3.05
C THR A 365 25.15 4.99 -2.95
N ARG A 366 24.00 4.36 -2.79
CA ARG A 366 23.80 3.01 -3.31
C ARG A 366 23.40 3.15 -4.78
N ARG A 367 24.32 2.76 -5.67
CA ARG A 367 24.05 2.65 -7.11
C ARG A 367 22.87 1.69 -7.34
N GLN A 368 21.66 2.22 -7.42
CA GLN A 368 20.59 1.53 -8.13
C GLN A 368 20.74 1.87 -9.62
N ARG A 369 20.96 0.85 -10.45
CA ARG A 369 20.88 0.99 -11.91
C ARG A 369 19.47 1.51 -12.23
N PRO A 370 19.32 2.51 -13.11
CA PRO A 370 18.00 2.93 -13.56
C PRO A 370 17.35 1.75 -14.28
N SER A 371 16.21 1.27 -13.75
CA SER A 371 15.34 0.41 -14.51
C SER A 371 14.81 1.24 -15.68
N ARG A 372 15.06 0.81 -16.89
CA ARG A 372 14.37 1.32 -18.07
C ARG A 372 12.88 1.14 -17.82
N ALA A 373 12.14 2.24 -17.71
CA ALA A 373 10.69 2.23 -17.71
C ALA A 373 10.23 1.74 -19.09
N GLY A 374 10.15 0.41 -19.22
CA GLY A 374 9.41 -0.26 -20.26
C GLY A 374 7.98 -0.45 -19.79
N ARG A 375 7.05 -0.51 -20.75
CA ARG A 375 5.65 -0.90 -20.57
C ARG A 375 5.53 -1.92 -19.45
N PRO A 376 4.58 -1.79 -18.49
CA PRO A 376 4.45 -2.74 -17.37
C PRO A 376 4.41 -4.15 -17.94
N THR A 377 5.41 -4.96 -17.60
CA THR A 377 5.48 -6.34 -18.06
C THR A 377 4.46 -7.13 -17.25
N LYS A 378 3.58 -7.85 -17.92
CA LYS A 378 2.62 -8.80 -17.31
C LYS A 378 3.30 -9.79 -16.35
N TRP A 379 4.62 -9.95 -16.47
CA TRP A 379 5.46 -10.92 -15.77
C TRP A 379 6.56 -10.19 -14.97
N THR A 380 6.26 -9.82 -13.74
CA THR A 380 7.28 -9.43 -12.75
C THR A 380 7.83 -10.67 -12.05
N ASP A 381 8.98 -10.57 -11.40
CA ASP A 381 9.56 -11.67 -10.63
C ASP A 381 8.56 -12.23 -9.60
N THR A 382 7.82 -11.36 -8.92
CA THR A 382 6.78 -11.75 -7.96
C THR A 382 5.64 -12.54 -8.60
N VAL A 383 5.19 -12.12 -9.78
CA VAL A 383 4.13 -12.83 -10.53
C VAL A 383 4.64 -14.18 -11.02
N ILE A 384 5.89 -14.24 -11.53
CA ILE A 384 6.51 -15.48 -11.98
C ILE A 384 6.64 -16.45 -10.81
N GLU A 385 7.13 -15.99 -9.66
CA GLU A 385 7.27 -16.82 -8.46
C GLU A 385 5.93 -17.38 -7.99
N ALA A 386 4.92 -16.52 -7.86
CA ALA A 386 3.58 -16.93 -7.46
C ALA A 386 2.99 -18.00 -8.39
N GLU A 387 3.05 -17.75 -9.70
CA GLU A 387 2.53 -18.67 -10.71
C GLU A 387 3.34 -19.97 -10.78
N LEU A 388 4.65 -19.93 -10.56
CA LEU A 388 5.49 -21.13 -10.48
C LEU A 388 5.15 -21.94 -9.24
N ARG A 389 5.07 -21.33 -8.08
CA ARG A 389 4.72 -22.02 -6.84
C ARG A 389 3.36 -22.69 -6.93
N MET A 390 2.39 -22.06 -7.61
CA MET A 390 1.08 -22.67 -7.90
C MET A 390 1.15 -23.86 -8.84
N PHE A 391 1.95 -23.74 -9.90
CA PHE A 391 2.04 -24.79 -10.92
C PHE A 391 2.88 -26.00 -10.44
N LEU A 392 3.81 -25.76 -9.54
CA LEU A 392 4.75 -26.77 -9.01
C LEU A 392 4.26 -27.42 -7.72
N ASP A 393 3.10 -27.01 -7.22
CA ASP A 393 2.55 -27.55 -5.98
C ASP A 393 2.37 -29.09 -6.06
N GLY A 394 2.93 -29.80 -5.06
CA GLY A 394 2.95 -31.26 -5.03
C GLY A 394 3.93 -31.93 -6.00
N ARG A 395 4.77 -31.18 -6.72
CA ARG A 395 5.81 -31.71 -7.61
C ARG A 395 7.17 -31.71 -6.93
N SER A 396 7.89 -32.81 -7.09
CA SER A 396 9.28 -32.96 -6.63
C SER A 396 10.32 -32.63 -7.70
N GLU A 397 9.87 -32.47 -8.96
CA GLU A 397 10.75 -32.21 -10.10
C GLU A 397 10.24 -31.04 -10.94
N TRP A 398 11.17 -30.34 -11.59
CA TRP A 398 10.87 -29.25 -12.49
C TRP A 398 10.26 -29.76 -13.80
N PRO A 399 9.06 -29.31 -14.20
CA PRO A 399 8.42 -29.76 -15.41
C PRO A 399 9.18 -29.40 -16.68
N SER A 400 9.09 -30.24 -17.68
CA SER A 400 9.62 -29.96 -19.02
C SER A 400 8.85 -28.83 -19.72
N PRO A 401 9.45 -28.15 -20.73
CA PRO A 401 8.75 -27.14 -21.52
C PRO A 401 7.46 -27.66 -22.19
N ARG A 402 7.38 -28.97 -22.44
CA ARG A 402 6.21 -29.61 -23.02
C ARG A 402 5.06 -29.71 -22.00
N GLU A 403 5.38 -29.99 -20.74
CA GLU A 403 4.40 -30.04 -19.65
C GLU A 403 3.87 -28.64 -19.31
N PHE A 404 4.72 -27.62 -19.30
CA PHE A 404 4.26 -26.24 -19.17
C PHE A 404 3.25 -25.86 -20.27
N ARG A 405 3.51 -26.26 -21.51
CA ARG A 405 2.59 -25.99 -22.63
C ARG A 405 1.29 -26.80 -22.52
N ALA A 406 1.38 -28.08 -22.17
CA ALA A 406 0.20 -28.94 -21.99
C ALA A 406 -0.72 -28.44 -20.87
N ALA A 407 -0.16 -27.84 -19.82
CA ALA A 407 -0.90 -27.21 -18.72
C ALA A 407 -1.38 -25.77 -19.02
N GLY A 408 -1.22 -25.25 -20.25
CA GLY A 408 -1.57 -23.87 -20.59
C GLY A 408 -0.63 -22.81 -20.00
N LYS A 409 0.50 -23.21 -19.40
CA LYS A 409 1.48 -22.34 -18.73
C LYS A 409 2.67 -21.96 -19.63
N GLY A 410 2.52 -22.07 -20.94
CA GLY A 410 3.56 -21.66 -21.91
C GLY A 410 4.05 -20.22 -21.74
N PRO A 411 3.18 -19.22 -21.53
CA PRO A 411 3.58 -17.85 -21.24
C PRO A 411 4.41 -17.72 -19.95
N LEU A 412 4.10 -18.48 -18.90
CA LEU A 412 4.88 -18.53 -17.66
C LEU A 412 6.29 -19.07 -17.94
N TYR A 413 6.44 -20.16 -18.69
CA TYR A 413 7.75 -20.70 -19.06
C TYR A 413 8.60 -19.71 -19.85
N ALA A 414 7.98 -18.97 -20.79
CA ALA A 414 8.67 -17.91 -21.53
C ALA A 414 9.11 -16.76 -20.61
N ALA A 415 8.31 -16.40 -19.61
CA ALA A 415 8.67 -15.42 -18.61
C ALA A 415 9.84 -15.88 -17.72
N VAL A 416 9.81 -17.11 -17.22
CA VAL A 416 10.90 -17.78 -16.48
C VAL A 416 12.21 -17.71 -17.26
N THR A 417 12.18 -18.03 -18.56
CA THR A 417 13.36 -18.02 -19.43
C THR A 417 13.95 -16.62 -19.55
N LYS A 418 13.11 -15.59 -19.68
CA LYS A 418 13.53 -14.18 -19.80
C LYS A 418 14.01 -13.59 -18.47
N ALA A 419 13.46 -14.04 -17.35
CA ALA A 419 13.74 -13.54 -16.02
C ALA A 419 14.84 -14.34 -15.29
N GLY A 420 15.90 -14.75 -15.99
CA GLY A 420 17.08 -15.39 -15.44
C GLY A 420 17.15 -16.92 -15.57
N GLY A 421 16.16 -17.53 -16.26
CA GLY A 421 16.19 -18.94 -16.66
C GLY A 421 15.81 -19.93 -15.55
N VAL A 422 15.65 -21.19 -15.97
CA VAL A 422 15.22 -22.28 -15.08
C VAL A 422 16.09 -22.48 -13.83
N PRO A 423 17.45 -22.42 -13.90
CA PRO A 423 18.28 -22.65 -12.72
C PRO A 423 18.03 -21.62 -11.59
N ARG A 424 17.78 -20.35 -11.95
CA ARG A 424 17.43 -19.31 -10.97
C ARG A 424 16.13 -19.64 -10.28
N TRP A 425 15.11 -19.96 -11.07
CA TRP A 425 13.76 -20.16 -10.57
C TRP A 425 13.57 -21.46 -9.79
N ARG A 426 14.30 -22.52 -10.16
CA ARG A 426 14.36 -23.76 -9.34
C ARG A 426 14.82 -23.46 -7.92
N ARG A 427 15.87 -22.67 -7.77
CA ARG A 427 16.41 -22.28 -6.47
C ARG A 427 15.42 -21.43 -5.67
N ILE A 428 14.72 -20.49 -6.33
CA ILE A 428 13.73 -19.63 -5.68
C ILE A 428 12.53 -20.42 -5.16
N VAL A 429 12.06 -21.41 -5.92
CA VAL A 429 10.86 -22.20 -5.56
C VAL A 429 11.21 -23.46 -4.75
N GLY A 430 12.47 -23.76 -4.52
CA GLY A 430 12.91 -24.88 -3.68
C GLY A 430 12.91 -26.25 -4.37
N LEU A 431 13.18 -26.30 -5.69
CA LEU A 431 13.27 -27.52 -6.50
C LEU A 431 14.67 -27.75 -7.05
#